data_0d980111f80829a106dd796a480c9a1c
#
_entry.id   0d980111f80829a106dd796a480c9a1c
#
_cell.length_a   1.000
_cell.length_b   1.000
_cell.length_c   1.000
_cell.angle_alpha   90.00
_cell.angle_beta   90.00
_cell.angle_gamma   90.00
#
_symmetry.space_group_name_H-M   'P 1'
#
loop_
_entity.id
_entity.type
_entity.pdbx_description
1 polymer ?
#
loop_
_entity_poly.entity_id
_entity_poly.type
_entity_poly.pdbx_seq_one_letter_code
_entity_poly.pdbx_strand_id
1 'polypeptide(L)'
;YFVGYPQLLSADEKIGSKEHWAFEPIQHSSVPEAAEGDPIRWFIAESLNKEGIDFSLSADRRDWVRRLYYNLIGLPPSYNELRTLSGDVRSDSEISRDLVDTLLGSPQYGEHWARLWLDVARYSDTKGYAYGSEEFNFPHAWLYRDWVISAFNKDLSYKNFVLMQLAADLMLAQGLCDRSDLAAMGYLTLGRRFISVEPDIIDDRIDVVTRGLMGLTVSCARCHDHKFDPIPTKDYYALYGVFKSSHEELTALDLQSSDPLVELNKKKDSLTQEFEKKAQELESRFLIRAGEYMLASLKIEDVPPPDFAEIIEKDDLNPAQIRRWYEYLVQNDRKMDPVFEPWMALVKLNEETFADEAPKILDGLSDANDLVISKLREVPLMSISDVADCYAELLQSVGKTDQNSIDKKQLANVVSGKGSPIRVPRKYIHDVEWLFDEGSKTPLKKKLADIEREIIKLGKEAPHSLILVDRSVPLNVNVFNRGDYSNQGEHVERGYLSMFGQG
;
A
#
# COMPACT_ATOMS: atom_id res chain seq x y z
N TYR A 1 38.67 -15.48 -13.79
CA TYR A 1 39.00 -14.66 -14.96
C TYR A 1 37.85 -13.66 -15.13
N PHE A 2 38.11 -12.42 -14.74
CA PHE A 2 37.24 -11.28 -15.02
C PHE A 2 37.43 -10.90 -16.48
N VAL A 3 36.43 -11.15 -17.32
CA VAL A 3 36.33 -10.55 -18.64
C VAL A 3 35.89 -9.11 -18.45
N GLY A 4 36.66 -8.20 -19.09
CA GLY A 4 36.55 -6.75 -18.88
C GLY A 4 35.12 -6.20 -18.95
N TYR A 5 34.81 -5.41 -17.95
CA TYR A 5 33.65 -4.53 -18.01
C TYR A 5 33.80 -3.60 -19.22
N PRO A 6 32.74 -3.38 -20.01
CA PRO A 6 32.73 -2.24 -20.92
C PRO A 6 33.02 -0.99 -20.09
N GLN A 7 33.81 -0.09 -20.65
CA GLN A 7 34.27 1.13 -20.03
C GLN A 7 33.15 1.77 -19.20
N LEU A 8 33.45 1.95 -17.92
CA LEU A 8 32.62 2.79 -17.06
C LEU A 8 32.43 4.11 -17.80
N LEU A 9 31.21 4.40 -18.21
CA LEU A 9 30.78 5.68 -18.75
C LEU A 9 31.32 6.77 -17.81
N SER A 10 31.92 7.82 -18.38
CA SER A 10 32.45 8.92 -17.60
C SER A 10 31.33 9.54 -16.76
N ALA A 11 31.65 9.98 -15.56
CA ALA A 11 30.70 10.55 -14.59
C ALA A 11 29.96 11.82 -15.09
N ASP A 12 30.23 12.27 -16.29
CA ASP A 12 29.61 13.44 -16.95
C ASP A 12 28.48 13.12 -17.94
N GLU A 13 28.27 11.85 -18.28
CA GLU A 13 27.04 11.46 -18.97
C GLU A 13 25.92 11.38 -17.93
N LYS A 14 25.03 12.35 -17.93
CA LYS A 14 23.77 12.35 -17.18
C LYS A 14 22.96 11.11 -17.58
N ILE A 15 23.20 9.99 -16.88
CA ILE A 15 22.36 8.81 -16.91
C ILE A 15 21.06 9.21 -16.20
N GLY A 16 20.18 9.84 -16.90
CA GLY A 16 18.92 10.42 -16.39
C GLY A 16 18.04 10.91 -17.52
N SER A 17 18.40 10.57 -18.76
CA SER A 17 17.50 10.80 -19.88
C SER A 17 16.46 9.67 -19.93
N LYS A 18 15.21 10.01 -20.25
CA LYS A 18 14.13 9.08 -20.60
C LYS A 18 14.50 8.14 -21.78
N GLU A 19 15.71 8.23 -22.29
CA GLU A 19 16.22 7.55 -23.47
C GLU A 19 17.02 6.28 -23.15
N HIS A 20 17.12 5.86 -21.86
CA HIS A 20 17.85 4.63 -21.53
C HIS A 20 16.98 3.43 -21.93
N TRP A 21 17.55 2.52 -22.72
CA TRP A 21 16.87 1.34 -23.29
C TRP A 21 16.09 0.49 -22.27
N ALA A 22 16.52 0.45 -21.00
CA ALA A 22 15.88 -0.33 -19.96
C ALA A 22 14.50 0.25 -19.54
N PHE A 23 14.20 1.51 -19.88
CA PHE A 23 12.95 2.19 -19.59
C PHE A 23 12.04 2.34 -20.81
N GLU A 24 12.52 1.86 -21.96
CA GLU A 24 11.69 1.85 -23.18
C GLU A 24 10.72 0.65 -23.16
N PRO A 25 9.52 0.80 -23.73
CA PRO A 25 8.60 -0.32 -23.87
C PRO A 25 9.25 -1.48 -24.64
N ILE A 26 9.01 -2.70 -24.18
CA ILE A 26 9.50 -3.92 -24.84
C ILE A 26 8.95 -3.96 -26.27
N GLN A 27 9.86 -4.00 -27.26
CA GLN A 27 9.51 -4.15 -28.66
C GLN A 27 9.63 -5.61 -29.09
N HIS A 28 8.72 -6.05 -29.95
CA HIS A 28 8.84 -7.36 -30.58
C HIS A 28 10.00 -7.34 -31.59
N SER A 29 11.10 -7.98 -31.23
CA SER A 29 12.18 -8.22 -32.17
C SER A 29 11.76 -9.33 -33.15
N SER A 30 11.96 -9.10 -34.45
CA SER A 30 11.81 -10.17 -35.43
C SER A 30 12.88 -11.22 -35.24
N VAL A 31 12.47 -12.47 -35.06
CA VAL A 31 13.41 -13.60 -35.06
C VAL A 31 13.82 -13.85 -36.52
N PRO A 32 15.12 -13.83 -36.87
CA PRO A 32 15.56 -14.12 -38.21
C PRO A 32 15.14 -15.52 -38.68
N GLU A 33 14.80 -15.69 -39.96
CA GLU A 33 14.46 -17.01 -40.52
C GLU A 33 15.55 -18.05 -40.26
N ALA A 34 16.81 -17.64 -40.25
CA ALA A 34 17.97 -18.49 -39.92
C ALA A 34 17.96 -19.03 -38.48
N ALA A 35 17.14 -18.46 -37.59
CA ALA A 35 16.98 -18.90 -36.20
C ALA A 35 15.77 -19.84 -36.01
N GLU A 36 15.13 -20.28 -37.10
CA GLU A 36 13.99 -21.21 -37.04
C GLU A 36 14.38 -22.49 -36.29
N GLY A 37 13.63 -22.81 -35.22
CA GLY A 37 13.83 -24.00 -34.39
C GLY A 37 14.55 -23.77 -33.06
N ASP A 38 15.55 -22.89 -32.96
CA ASP A 38 16.24 -22.55 -31.69
C ASP A 38 16.74 -21.09 -31.70
N PRO A 39 15.84 -20.11 -31.49
CA PRO A 39 16.19 -18.70 -31.50
C PRO A 39 17.26 -18.33 -30.46
N ILE A 40 17.19 -18.92 -29.27
CA ILE A 40 18.13 -18.63 -28.15
C ILE A 40 19.55 -19.04 -28.57
N ARG A 41 19.69 -20.26 -29.10
CA ARG A 41 20.98 -20.77 -29.59
C ARG A 41 21.52 -19.92 -30.72
N TRP A 42 20.65 -19.44 -31.62
CA TRP A 42 21.05 -18.58 -32.73
C TRP A 42 21.64 -17.25 -32.23
N PHE A 43 20.97 -16.52 -31.32
CA PHE A 43 21.49 -15.28 -30.77
C PHE A 43 22.80 -15.47 -30.01
N ILE A 44 22.93 -16.56 -29.26
CA ILE A 44 24.20 -16.92 -28.58
C ILE A 44 25.31 -17.20 -29.62
N ALA A 45 25.01 -17.99 -30.67
CA ALA A 45 25.95 -18.30 -31.71
C ALA A 45 26.44 -17.04 -32.43
N GLU A 46 25.54 -16.10 -32.75
CA GLU A 46 25.90 -14.83 -33.38
C GLU A 46 26.87 -14.02 -32.50
N SER A 47 26.61 -13.97 -31.21
CA SER A 47 27.46 -13.26 -30.26
C SER A 47 28.84 -13.94 -30.11
N LEU A 48 28.85 -15.26 -30.03
CA LEU A 48 30.11 -16.03 -29.97
C LEU A 48 30.95 -15.85 -31.24
N ASN A 49 30.32 -15.90 -32.42
CA ASN A 49 30.99 -15.69 -33.72
C ASN A 49 31.67 -14.32 -33.82
N LYS A 50 31.04 -13.26 -33.25
CA LYS A 50 31.66 -11.91 -33.21
C LYS A 50 32.96 -11.88 -32.42
N GLU A 51 33.05 -12.71 -31.39
CA GLU A 51 34.24 -12.83 -30.53
C GLU A 51 35.20 -13.93 -31.02
N GLY A 52 34.88 -14.62 -32.12
CA GLY A 52 35.72 -15.75 -32.62
C GLY A 52 35.73 -16.97 -31.71
N ILE A 53 34.66 -17.20 -30.96
CA ILE A 53 34.52 -18.29 -30.00
C ILE A 53 33.50 -19.31 -30.53
N ASP A 54 33.84 -20.58 -30.52
CA ASP A 54 32.92 -21.67 -30.84
C ASP A 54 32.17 -22.19 -29.60
N PHE A 55 31.02 -22.85 -29.81
CA PHE A 55 30.38 -23.61 -28.76
C PHE A 55 31.27 -24.72 -28.24
N SER A 56 31.26 -24.94 -26.93
CA SER A 56 31.84 -26.15 -26.34
C SER A 56 31.15 -27.41 -26.86
N LEU A 57 31.85 -28.55 -26.79
CA LEU A 57 31.24 -29.85 -27.09
C LEU A 57 30.03 -30.09 -26.21
N SER A 58 29.01 -30.75 -26.77
CA SER A 58 27.81 -31.13 -26.01
C SER A 58 28.21 -32.01 -24.82
N ALA A 59 27.55 -31.77 -23.66
CA ALA A 59 27.73 -32.64 -22.50
C ALA A 59 27.25 -34.06 -22.80
N ASP A 60 27.87 -35.06 -22.17
CA ASP A 60 27.35 -36.41 -22.24
C ASP A 60 25.96 -36.51 -21.53
N ARG A 61 25.23 -37.60 -21.86
CA ARG A 61 23.88 -37.81 -21.36
C ARG A 61 23.78 -37.81 -19.83
N ARG A 62 24.74 -38.39 -19.16
CA ARG A 62 24.79 -38.48 -17.71
C ARG A 62 24.91 -37.07 -17.07
N ASP A 63 25.74 -36.22 -17.66
CA ASP A 63 26.00 -34.88 -17.17
C ASP A 63 24.81 -33.94 -17.39
N TRP A 64 24.22 -33.95 -18.61
CA TRP A 64 23.07 -33.08 -18.84
C TRP A 64 21.80 -33.52 -18.07
N VAL A 65 21.55 -34.84 -17.91
CA VAL A 65 20.49 -35.37 -17.05
C VAL A 65 20.66 -34.84 -15.61
N ARG A 66 21.89 -34.98 -15.06
CA ARG A 66 22.17 -34.49 -13.72
C ARG A 66 21.96 -32.97 -13.60
N ARG A 67 22.36 -32.18 -14.59
CA ARG A 67 22.15 -30.72 -14.62
C ARG A 67 20.67 -30.39 -14.68
N LEU A 68 19.88 -31.10 -15.46
CA LEU A 68 18.43 -30.89 -15.58
C LEU A 68 17.70 -31.11 -14.26
N TYR A 69 18.03 -32.19 -13.55
CA TYR A 69 17.50 -32.45 -12.21
C TYR A 69 17.81 -31.31 -11.23
N TYR A 70 19.06 -30.87 -11.16
CA TYR A 70 19.44 -29.76 -10.28
C TYR A 70 18.78 -28.44 -10.67
N ASN A 71 18.63 -28.17 -11.95
CA ASN A 71 18.01 -26.94 -12.42
C ASN A 71 16.51 -26.89 -12.15
N LEU A 72 15.79 -28.00 -12.32
CA LEU A 72 14.34 -28.02 -12.20
C LEU A 72 13.87 -28.29 -10.77
N ILE A 73 14.47 -29.24 -10.07
CA ILE A 73 14.01 -29.68 -8.75
C ILE A 73 15.04 -29.53 -7.63
N GLY A 74 16.26 -29.06 -7.94
CA GLY A 74 17.31 -28.84 -6.93
C GLY A 74 17.93 -30.10 -6.32
N LEU A 75 17.52 -31.29 -6.79
CA LEU A 75 17.95 -32.59 -6.27
C LEU A 75 18.66 -33.41 -7.35
N PRO A 76 19.60 -34.32 -7.01
CA PRO A 76 20.16 -35.22 -7.97
C PRO A 76 19.16 -36.31 -8.38
N PRO A 77 19.31 -36.90 -9.61
CA PRO A 77 18.59 -38.12 -9.92
C PRO A 77 19.07 -39.26 -9.00
N SER A 78 18.20 -40.21 -8.71
CA SER A 78 18.59 -41.45 -8.05
C SER A 78 19.53 -42.27 -8.94
N TYR A 79 20.30 -43.16 -8.34
CA TYR A 79 21.19 -44.06 -9.10
C TYR A 79 20.41 -44.86 -10.16
N ASN A 80 19.22 -45.36 -9.83
CA ASN A 80 18.42 -46.16 -10.76
C ASN A 80 17.88 -45.31 -11.93
N GLU A 81 17.39 -44.09 -11.67
CA GLU A 81 16.96 -43.15 -12.72
C GLU A 81 18.12 -42.83 -13.66
N LEU A 82 19.25 -42.44 -13.10
CA LEU A 82 20.43 -42.11 -13.90
C LEU A 82 20.92 -43.29 -14.74
N ARG A 83 20.92 -44.50 -14.20
CA ARG A 83 21.28 -45.72 -14.91
C ARG A 83 20.30 -46.03 -16.05
N THR A 84 18.98 -45.90 -15.79
CA THR A 84 17.93 -46.14 -16.79
C THR A 84 18.04 -45.13 -17.93
N LEU A 85 18.10 -43.85 -17.62
CA LEU A 85 18.23 -42.76 -18.61
C LEU A 85 19.52 -42.84 -19.42
N SER A 86 20.64 -43.21 -18.79
CA SER A 86 21.94 -43.40 -19.49
C SER A 86 21.92 -44.57 -20.46
N GLY A 87 21.14 -45.62 -20.21
CA GLY A 87 20.98 -46.80 -21.05
C GLY A 87 19.80 -46.70 -22.04
N ASP A 88 19.02 -45.64 -22.05
CA ASP A 88 17.88 -45.46 -22.94
C ASP A 88 18.35 -45.32 -24.41
N VAL A 89 17.73 -46.03 -25.31
CA VAL A 89 18.07 -46.07 -26.73
C VAL A 89 17.48 -44.93 -27.55
N ARG A 90 16.54 -44.19 -26.97
CA ARG A 90 15.91 -43.02 -27.62
C ARG A 90 16.92 -41.90 -27.81
N SER A 91 16.56 -40.96 -28.68
CA SER A 91 17.36 -39.74 -28.86
C SER A 91 17.40 -38.88 -27.61
N ASP A 92 18.49 -38.10 -27.42
CA ASP A 92 18.60 -37.16 -26.30
C ASP A 92 17.50 -36.12 -26.29
N SER A 93 16.99 -35.73 -27.48
CA SER A 93 15.88 -34.77 -27.60
C SER A 93 14.54 -35.34 -27.07
N GLU A 94 14.24 -36.61 -27.36
CA GLU A 94 13.00 -37.27 -26.86
C GLU A 94 13.09 -37.47 -25.35
N ILE A 95 14.22 -37.97 -24.86
CA ILE A 95 14.46 -38.18 -23.42
C ILE A 95 14.36 -36.86 -22.68
N SER A 96 14.98 -35.80 -23.21
CA SER A 96 14.99 -34.47 -22.58
C SER A 96 13.57 -33.91 -22.43
N ARG A 97 12.73 -34.03 -23.47
CA ARG A 97 11.33 -33.58 -23.43
C ARG A 97 10.54 -34.29 -22.35
N ASP A 98 10.54 -35.63 -22.36
CA ASP A 98 9.81 -36.44 -21.39
C ASP A 98 10.29 -36.19 -19.95
N LEU A 99 11.60 -36.01 -19.79
CA LEU A 99 12.19 -35.74 -18.47
C LEU A 99 11.86 -34.35 -17.97
N VAL A 100 11.89 -33.32 -18.82
CA VAL A 100 11.48 -31.97 -18.48
C VAL A 100 10.02 -31.95 -18.01
N ASP A 101 9.09 -32.57 -18.77
CA ASP A 101 7.68 -32.64 -18.41
C ASP A 101 7.48 -33.38 -17.07
N THR A 102 8.22 -34.46 -16.85
CA THR A 102 8.18 -35.21 -15.58
C THR A 102 8.66 -34.38 -14.40
N LEU A 103 9.76 -33.65 -14.54
CA LEU A 103 10.36 -32.87 -13.47
C LEU A 103 9.54 -31.57 -13.20
N LEU A 104 8.98 -30.93 -14.23
CA LEU A 104 8.05 -29.81 -14.07
C LEU A 104 6.78 -30.22 -13.34
N GLY A 105 6.27 -31.45 -13.57
CA GLY A 105 5.12 -32.01 -12.84
C GLY A 105 5.43 -32.48 -11.41
N SER A 106 6.69 -32.41 -10.97
CA SER A 106 7.12 -32.85 -9.64
C SER A 106 6.84 -31.77 -8.58
N PRO A 107 6.32 -32.13 -7.39
CA PRO A 107 6.14 -31.19 -6.29
C PRO A 107 7.44 -30.44 -5.89
N GLN A 108 8.59 -31.09 -6.06
CA GLN A 108 9.91 -30.53 -5.77
C GLN A 108 10.28 -29.34 -6.67
N TYR A 109 9.63 -29.21 -7.84
CA TYR A 109 9.80 -28.03 -8.71
C TYR A 109 9.39 -26.77 -7.96
N GLY A 110 8.20 -26.75 -7.38
CA GLY A 110 7.73 -25.62 -6.58
C GLY A 110 8.56 -25.39 -5.33
N GLU A 111 8.97 -26.44 -4.62
CA GLU A 111 9.85 -26.33 -3.44
C GLU A 111 11.20 -25.67 -3.79
N HIS A 112 11.82 -26.07 -4.92
CA HIS A 112 13.09 -25.53 -5.38
C HIS A 112 13.00 -24.07 -5.79
N TRP A 113 12.03 -23.72 -6.63
CA TRP A 113 11.90 -22.37 -7.16
C TRP A 113 11.31 -21.39 -6.14
N ALA A 114 10.41 -21.86 -5.27
CA ALA A 114 9.90 -21.06 -4.16
C ALA A 114 11.02 -20.59 -3.23
N ARG A 115 12.03 -21.43 -2.97
CA ARG A 115 13.15 -21.03 -2.14
C ARG A 115 13.87 -19.80 -2.69
N LEU A 116 14.11 -19.74 -4.03
CA LEU A 116 14.75 -18.61 -4.67
C LEU A 116 13.88 -17.34 -4.60
N TRP A 117 12.57 -17.51 -4.77
CA TRP A 117 11.62 -16.40 -4.62
C TRP A 117 11.53 -15.90 -3.18
N LEU A 118 11.53 -16.79 -2.20
CA LEU A 118 11.50 -16.46 -0.78
C LEU A 118 12.72 -15.63 -0.34
N ASP A 119 13.89 -15.83 -0.97
CA ASP A 119 15.06 -14.96 -0.77
C ASP A 119 14.79 -13.53 -1.30
N VAL A 120 14.16 -13.38 -2.48
CA VAL A 120 13.74 -12.08 -3.01
C VAL A 120 12.69 -11.43 -2.09
N ALA A 121 11.72 -12.21 -1.62
CA ALA A 121 10.68 -11.78 -0.69
C ALA A 121 11.20 -11.52 0.74
N ARG A 122 12.49 -11.73 1.01
CA ARG A 122 13.09 -11.61 2.34
C ARG A 122 12.34 -12.38 3.44
N TYR A 123 11.79 -13.54 3.07
CA TYR A 123 11.01 -14.40 3.96
C TYR A 123 11.78 -14.77 5.23
N SER A 124 11.10 -14.66 6.35
CA SER A 124 11.60 -15.15 7.65
C SER A 124 10.43 -15.59 8.53
N ASP A 125 10.65 -16.62 9.36
CA ASP A 125 9.72 -17.03 10.40
C ASP A 125 9.78 -16.10 11.63
N THR A 126 10.78 -15.20 11.69
CA THR A 126 11.00 -14.28 12.82
C THR A 126 10.95 -12.82 12.38
N LYS A 127 10.52 -11.95 13.29
CA LYS A 127 10.47 -10.50 13.08
C LYS A 127 11.84 -9.81 13.16
N GLY A 128 12.92 -10.54 13.42
CA GLY A 128 14.23 -9.98 13.70
C GLY A 128 14.26 -9.34 15.09
N TYR A 129 14.74 -8.10 15.21
CA TYR A 129 14.70 -7.36 16.47
C TYR A 129 13.26 -6.90 16.75
N ALA A 130 12.72 -7.32 17.90
CA ALA A 130 11.43 -6.92 18.44
C ALA A 130 11.57 -6.53 19.90
N TYR A 131 10.63 -5.75 20.43
CA TYR A 131 10.59 -5.47 21.85
C TYR A 131 10.27 -6.75 22.65
N GLY A 132 10.80 -6.90 23.87
CA GLY A 132 10.61 -8.09 24.68
C GLY A 132 9.15 -8.40 25.07
N SER A 133 8.24 -7.45 24.88
CA SER A 133 6.78 -7.61 25.05
C SER A 133 6.05 -8.07 23.78
N GLU A 134 6.72 -8.11 22.63
CA GLU A 134 6.14 -8.49 21.35
C GLU A 134 6.38 -9.99 21.06
N GLU A 135 5.46 -10.60 20.30
CA GLU A 135 5.70 -11.92 19.72
C GLU A 135 6.86 -11.86 18.74
N PHE A 136 7.91 -12.62 19.02
CA PHE A 136 9.15 -12.61 18.23
C PHE A 136 9.01 -13.28 16.87
N ASN A 137 8.09 -14.22 16.73
CA ASN A 137 7.87 -14.98 15.51
C ASN A 137 6.70 -14.42 14.69
N PHE A 138 6.69 -14.76 13.41
CA PHE A 138 5.52 -14.70 12.55
C PHE A 138 4.81 -16.07 12.54
N PRO A 139 3.84 -16.34 13.40
CA PRO A 139 3.32 -17.69 13.63
C PRO A 139 2.62 -18.29 12.41
N HIS A 140 2.23 -17.46 11.45
CA HIS A 140 1.55 -17.85 10.22
C HIS A 140 2.40 -17.63 8.95
N ALA A 141 3.71 -17.34 9.06
CA ALA A 141 4.59 -17.10 7.92
C ALA A 141 4.60 -18.29 6.93
N TRP A 142 4.49 -19.51 7.45
CA TRP A 142 4.46 -20.74 6.65
C TRP A 142 3.33 -20.74 5.59
N LEU A 143 2.23 -20.02 5.79
CA LEU A 143 1.14 -19.90 4.82
C LEU A 143 1.60 -19.20 3.53
N TYR A 144 2.39 -18.13 3.65
CA TYR A 144 2.98 -17.47 2.48
C TYR A 144 3.96 -18.39 1.75
N ARG A 145 4.86 -19.05 2.48
CA ARG A 145 5.80 -20.01 1.88
C ARG A 145 5.06 -21.12 1.11
N ASP A 146 4.05 -21.72 1.73
CA ASP A 146 3.29 -22.81 1.12
C ASP A 146 2.46 -22.30 -0.07
N TRP A 147 1.96 -21.06 -0.01
CA TRP A 147 1.32 -20.42 -1.16
C TRP A 147 2.29 -20.24 -2.33
N VAL A 148 3.52 -19.77 -2.09
CA VAL A 148 4.55 -19.61 -3.14
C VAL A 148 4.88 -20.95 -3.78
N ILE A 149 5.09 -22.01 -2.99
CA ILE A 149 5.33 -23.37 -3.49
C ILE A 149 4.16 -23.82 -4.38
N SER A 150 2.93 -23.63 -3.90
CA SER A 150 1.72 -23.98 -4.66
C SER A 150 1.59 -23.18 -5.96
N ALA A 151 1.94 -21.90 -5.95
CA ALA A 151 1.87 -21.04 -7.13
C ALA A 151 2.82 -21.51 -8.25
N PHE A 152 4.06 -21.90 -7.91
CA PHE A 152 4.98 -22.50 -8.88
C PHE A 152 4.48 -23.86 -9.40
N ASN A 153 3.98 -24.74 -8.53
CA ASN A 153 3.48 -26.03 -8.93
C ASN A 153 2.19 -25.98 -9.76
N LYS A 154 1.41 -24.88 -9.63
CA LYS A 154 0.21 -24.63 -10.45
C LYS A 154 0.52 -23.88 -11.75
N ASP A 155 1.79 -23.57 -11.98
CA ASP A 155 2.22 -22.72 -13.10
C ASP A 155 1.43 -21.41 -13.19
N LEU A 156 1.27 -20.74 -12.03
CA LEU A 156 0.53 -19.49 -11.95
C LEU A 156 1.22 -18.42 -12.82
N SER A 157 0.45 -17.74 -13.67
CA SER A 157 1.02 -16.70 -14.53
C SER A 157 1.75 -15.63 -13.71
N TYR A 158 2.90 -15.15 -14.18
CA TYR A 158 3.70 -14.13 -13.48
C TYR A 158 2.88 -12.89 -13.11
N LYS A 159 1.98 -12.45 -14.01
CA LYS A 159 1.07 -11.34 -13.75
C LYS A 159 0.21 -11.60 -12.50
N ASN A 160 -0.46 -12.74 -12.42
CA ASN A 160 -1.31 -13.07 -11.28
C ASN A 160 -0.49 -13.32 -10.03
N PHE A 161 0.67 -13.95 -10.15
CA PHE A 161 1.61 -14.15 -9.06
C PHE A 161 2.04 -12.84 -8.40
N VAL A 162 2.36 -11.82 -9.19
CA VAL A 162 2.71 -10.49 -8.68
C VAL A 162 1.48 -9.76 -8.12
N LEU A 163 0.37 -9.75 -8.85
CA LEU A 163 -0.84 -9.03 -8.41
C LEU A 163 -1.38 -9.56 -7.09
N MET A 164 -1.40 -10.88 -6.88
CA MET A 164 -1.84 -11.48 -5.61
C MET A 164 -0.91 -11.11 -4.45
N GLN A 165 0.39 -10.96 -4.67
CA GLN A 165 1.32 -10.54 -3.63
C GLN A 165 1.18 -9.06 -3.24
N LEU A 166 0.64 -8.23 -4.15
CA LEU A 166 0.46 -6.79 -3.91
C LEU A 166 -0.97 -6.42 -3.50
N ALA A 167 -1.99 -7.14 -3.98
CA ALA A 167 -3.38 -6.72 -3.88
C ALA A 167 -4.38 -7.90 -3.91
N ALA A 168 -4.08 -9.02 -3.25
CA ALA A 168 -4.99 -10.17 -3.20
C ALA A 168 -6.33 -9.83 -2.55
N ASP A 169 -6.37 -8.89 -1.61
CA ASP A 169 -7.59 -8.39 -0.98
C ASP A 169 -8.54 -7.72 -1.99
N LEU A 170 -8.01 -6.91 -2.90
CA LEU A 170 -8.76 -6.27 -3.97
C LEU A 170 -9.19 -7.28 -5.04
N MET A 171 -8.33 -8.25 -5.37
CA MET A 171 -8.66 -9.34 -6.30
C MET A 171 -9.77 -10.22 -5.74
N LEU A 172 -9.71 -10.57 -4.45
CA LEU A 172 -10.77 -11.33 -3.76
C LEU A 172 -12.11 -10.59 -3.79
N ALA A 173 -12.10 -9.28 -3.55
CA ALA A 173 -13.31 -8.44 -3.60
C ALA A 173 -13.95 -8.42 -5.01
N GLN A 174 -13.17 -8.66 -6.06
CA GLN A 174 -13.62 -8.76 -7.46
C GLN A 174 -13.92 -10.19 -7.89
N GLY A 175 -13.72 -11.20 -7.03
CA GLY A 175 -13.90 -12.61 -7.36
C GLY A 175 -12.83 -13.17 -8.32
N LEU A 176 -11.65 -12.57 -8.36
CA LEU A 176 -10.53 -12.94 -9.26
C LEU A 176 -9.52 -13.90 -8.61
N CYS A 177 -9.65 -14.17 -7.32
CA CYS A 177 -8.83 -15.15 -6.59
C CYS A 177 -9.64 -15.73 -5.42
N ASP A 178 -9.12 -16.77 -4.81
CA ASP A 178 -9.70 -17.41 -3.64
C ASP A 178 -9.23 -16.76 -2.34
N ARG A 179 -9.97 -16.98 -1.25
CA ARG A 179 -9.61 -16.44 0.07
C ARG A 179 -8.26 -16.94 0.58
N SER A 180 -7.88 -18.16 0.24
CA SER A 180 -6.57 -18.73 0.55
C SER A 180 -5.40 -17.95 -0.10
N ASP A 181 -5.66 -17.25 -1.22
CA ASP A 181 -4.65 -16.47 -1.92
C ASP A 181 -4.29 -15.17 -1.17
N LEU A 182 -5.05 -14.77 -0.15
CA LEU A 182 -4.63 -13.70 0.77
C LEU A 182 -3.28 -13.98 1.44
N ALA A 183 -2.89 -15.25 1.54
CA ALA A 183 -1.56 -15.64 2.02
C ALA A 183 -0.42 -15.05 1.17
N ALA A 184 -0.65 -14.76 -0.11
CA ALA A 184 0.30 -14.13 -1.02
C ALA A 184 0.81 -12.77 -0.51
N MET A 185 -0.02 -12.02 0.22
CA MET A 185 0.32 -10.70 0.74
C MET A 185 1.39 -10.74 1.85
N GLY A 186 1.80 -11.93 2.29
CA GLY A 186 3.01 -12.13 3.10
C GLY A 186 4.26 -11.51 2.48
N TYR A 187 4.29 -11.33 1.16
CA TYR A 187 5.33 -10.59 0.45
C TYR A 187 5.57 -9.18 1.03
N LEU A 188 4.50 -8.48 1.39
CA LEU A 188 4.55 -7.13 1.94
C LEU A 188 4.68 -7.08 3.47
N THR A 189 4.24 -8.14 4.16
CA THR A 189 4.02 -8.09 5.61
C THR A 189 5.03 -8.89 6.44
N LEU A 190 5.77 -9.85 5.85
CA LEU A 190 6.74 -10.69 6.54
C LEU A 190 8.18 -10.12 6.55
N GLY A 191 8.33 -8.80 6.34
CA GLY A 191 9.60 -8.11 6.39
C GLY A 191 10.10 -7.83 7.81
N ARG A 192 11.24 -7.15 7.89
CA ARG A 192 11.83 -6.71 9.17
C ARG A 192 10.90 -5.75 9.89
N ARG A 193 10.88 -5.81 11.21
CA ARG A 193 10.02 -4.95 12.04
C ARG A 193 10.70 -3.70 12.60
N PHE A 194 12.03 -3.60 12.51
CA PHE A 194 12.81 -2.43 12.92
C PHE A 194 12.39 -1.87 14.28
N ILE A 195 12.08 -2.76 15.24
CA ILE A 195 11.55 -2.40 16.56
C ILE A 195 10.28 -1.52 16.43
N SER A 196 9.37 -1.89 15.51
CA SER A 196 8.11 -1.19 15.24
C SER A 196 8.24 0.27 14.77
N VAL A 197 9.40 0.66 14.21
CA VAL A 197 9.59 1.97 13.59
C VAL A 197 8.91 1.96 12.21
N GLU A 198 7.72 2.53 12.15
CA GLU A 198 6.86 2.49 10.94
C GLU A 198 7.54 3.05 9.68
N PRO A 199 8.28 4.20 9.72
CA PRO A 199 8.99 4.69 8.54
C PRO A 199 9.98 3.69 7.94
N ASP A 200 10.63 2.88 8.76
CA ASP A 200 11.59 1.88 8.29
C ASP A 200 10.90 0.61 7.78
N ILE A 201 9.73 0.27 8.35
CA ILE A 201 8.87 -0.81 7.83
C ILE A 201 8.32 -0.45 6.44
N ILE A 202 7.92 0.79 6.23
CA ILE A 202 7.45 1.28 4.93
C ILE A 202 8.61 1.29 3.92
N ASP A 203 9.80 1.75 4.32
CA ASP A 203 11.00 1.71 3.47
C ASP A 203 11.32 0.28 3.00
N ASP A 204 11.25 -0.71 3.87
CA ASP A 204 11.42 -2.13 3.54
C ASP A 204 10.35 -2.63 2.55
N ARG A 205 9.10 -2.15 2.65
CA ARG A 205 8.04 -2.46 1.67
C ARG A 205 8.32 -1.84 0.30
N ILE A 206 8.75 -0.58 0.27
CA ILE A 206 9.17 0.08 -0.96
C ILE A 206 10.32 -0.69 -1.59
N ASP A 207 11.32 -1.04 -0.81
CA ASP A 207 12.50 -1.76 -1.30
C ASP A 207 12.15 -3.14 -1.87
N VAL A 208 11.36 -3.95 -1.17
CA VAL A 208 11.00 -5.28 -1.68
C VAL A 208 10.18 -5.21 -2.97
N VAL A 209 9.30 -4.24 -3.11
CA VAL A 209 8.51 -4.07 -4.34
C VAL A 209 9.39 -3.59 -5.48
N THR A 210 10.15 -2.54 -5.27
CA THR A 210 10.90 -1.90 -6.35
C THR A 210 12.16 -2.68 -6.72
N ARG A 211 12.91 -3.18 -5.75
CA ARG A 211 14.09 -4.02 -6.01
C ARG A 211 13.69 -5.42 -6.48
N GLY A 212 12.74 -6.05 -5.81
CA GLY A 212 12.33 -7.42 -6.10
C GLY A 212 11.60 -7.59 -7.42
N LEU A 213 10.76 -6.62 -7.81
CA LEU A 213 9.93 -6.73 -9.02
C LEU A 213 10.45 -5.91 -10.20
N MET A 214 11.19 -4.82 -9.93
CA MET A 214 11.58 -3.85 -10.94
C MET A 214 13.11 -3.74 -11.09
N GLY A 215 13.90 -4.27 -10.15
CA GLY A 215 15.36 -4.13 -10.13
C GLY A 215 15.85 -2.71 -9.80
N LEU A 216 14.98 -1.85 -9.22
CA LEU A 216 15.28 -0.45 -8.91
C LEU A 216 15.52 -0.25 -7.41
N THR A 217 16.58 0.47 -7.05
CA THR A 217 16.94 0.75 -5.65
C THR A 217 16.32 2.06 -5.17
N VAL A 218 14.98 2.14 -5.21
CA VAL A 218 14.20 3.36 -4.90
C VAL A 218 14.44 3.87 -3.49
N SER A 219 14.73 3.01 -2.52
CA SER A 219 15.09 3.40 -1.13
C SER A 219 16.29 4.35 -1.06
N CYS A 220 17.18 4.38 -2.06
CA CYS A 220 18.25 5.38 -2.13
C CYS A 220 17.70 6.82 -2.23
N ALA A 221 16.51 6.99 -2.81
CA ALA A 221 15.86 8.29 -2.97
C ALA A 221 15.19 8.82 -1.69
N ARG A 222 15.20 8.07 -0.58
CA ARG A 222 14.70 8.51 0.73
C ARG A 222 15.38 9.79 1.24
N CYS A 223 16.67 9.95 0.96
CA CYS A 223 17.48 11.04 1.54
C CYS A 223 17.86 12.13 0.52
N HIS A 224 17.98 11.78 -0.76
CA HIS A 224 18.38 12.64 -1.87
C HIS A 224 17.96 11.97 -3.18
N ASP A 225 17.88 12.71 -4.27
CA ASP A 225 17.58 12.15 -5.59
C ASP A 225 18.50 10.98 -5.91
N HIS A 226 17.98 9.93 -6.53
CA HIS A 226 18.77 8.74 -6.86
C HIS A 226 19.97 9.11 -7.72
N LYS A 227 21.13 8.53 -7.40
CA LYS A 227 22.40 8.94 -8.03
C LYS A 227 22.47 8.62 -9.53
N PHE A 228 21.87 7.52 -9.94
CA PHE A 228 22.00 6.99 -11.31
C PHE A 228 20.66 7.00 -12.06
N ASP A 229 19.60 6.50 -11.41
CA ASP A 229 18.28 6.38 -12.03
C ASP A 229 17.49 7.69 -11.92
N PRO A 230 16.57 8.00 -12.85
CA PRO A 230 15.78 9.22 -12.83
C PRO A 230 14.65 9.14 -11.78
N ILE A 231 15.02 8.94 -10.52
CA ILE A 231 14.10 8.79 -9.38
C ILE A 231 14.35 9.94 -8.39
N PRO A 232 13.55 11.01 -8.45
CA PRO A 232 13.66 12.10 -7.47
C PRO A 232 13.17 11.66 -6.08
N THR A 233 13.62 12.32 -5.05
CA THR A 233 13.20 12.12 -3.66
C THR A 233 11.67 12.18 -3.51
N LYS A 234 11.00 13.05 -4.25
CA LYS A 234 9.52 13.15 -4.25
C LYS A 234 8.83 11.85 -4.65
N ASP A 235 9.36 11.11 -5.61
CA ASP A 235 8.79 9.83 -6.05
C ASP A 235 8.85 8.77 -4.93
N TYR A 236 9.94 8.75 -4.16
CA TYR A 236 10.03 7.91 -2.97
C TYR A 236 8.90 8.22 -1.98
N TYR A 237 8.67 9.53 -1.67
CA TYR A 237 7.63 9.92 -0.72
C TYR A 237 6.22 9.80 -1.31
N ALA A 238 6.05 9.87 -2.62
CA ALA A 238 4.79 9.52 -3.27
C ALA A 238 4.43 8.04 -3.03
N LEU A 239 5.38 7.11 -3.22
CA LEU A 239 5.22 5.69 -2.87
C LEU A 239 5.08 5.47 -1.36
N TYR A 240 5.84 6.19 -0.55
CA TYR A 240 5.73 6.14 0.90
C TYR A 240 4.30 6.47 1.35
N GLY A 241 3.68 7.49 0.77
CA GLY A 241 2.28 7.86 1.01
C GLY A 241 1.29 6.75 0.64
N VAL A 242 1.56 5.98 -0.42
CA VAL A 242 0.75 4.80 -0.78
C VAL A 242 0.79 3.76 0.34
N PHE A 243 1.98 3.34 0.79
CA PHE A 243 2.12 2.36 1.87
C PHE A 243 1.67 2.90 3.24
N LYS A 244 1.85 4.19 3.52
CA LYS A 244 1.32 4.85 4.71
C LYS A 244 -0.21 4.86 4.74
N SER A 245 -0.85 4.86 3.55
CA SER A 245 -2.30 4.77 3.40
C SER A 245 -2.85 3.35 3.53
N SER A 246 -2.07 2.44 4.08
CA SER A 246 -2.48 1.07 4.39
C SER A 246 -2.14 0.70 5.84
N HIS A 247 -2.73 -0.37 6.33
CA HIS A 247 -2.41 -0.95 7.63
C HIS A 247 -2.43 -2.47 7.56
N GLU A 248 -1.78 -3.12 8.51
CA GLU A 248 -1.77 -4.57 8.60
C GLU A 248 -3.00 -5.10 9.31
N GLU A 249 -3.54 -6.21 8.81
CA GLU A 249 -4.66 -6.93 9.42
C GLU A 249 -4.43 -8.43 9.41
N LEU A 250 -4.70 -9.06 10.55
CA LEU A 250 -4.65 -10.52 10.69
C LEU A 250 -5.99 -11.12 10.26
N THR A 251 -6.04 -11.64 9.04
CA THR A 251 -7.27 -12.08 8.36
C THR A 251 -7.34 -13.60 8.24
N ALA A 252 -8.50 -14.18 8.57
CA ALA A 252 -8.75 -15.62 8.43
C ALA A 252 -8.75 -16.06 6.96
N LEU A 253 -8.02 -17.13 6.65
CA LEU A 253 -8.01 -17.76 5.32
C LEU A 253 -9.13 -18.76 5.12
N ASP A 254 -9.63 -19.38 6.20
CA ASP A 254 -10.76 -20.28 6.20
C ASP A 254 -11.89 -19.70 7.07
N LEU A 255 -13.11 -19.77 6.57
CA LEU A 255 -14.31 -19.33 7.29
C LEU A 255 -15.09 -20.50 7.89
N GLN A 256 -14.58 -21.74 7.80
CA GLN A 256 -15.22 -22.89 8.41
C GLN A 256 -15.17 -22.76 9.95
N SER A 257 -16.33 -22.89 10.58
CA SER A 257 -16.49 -22.71 12.01
C SER A 257 -15.98 -23.94 12.77
N SER A 258 -14.86 -23.77 13.50
CA SER A 258 -14.52 -24.63 14.63
C SER A 258 -14.98 -23.98 15.94
N ASP A 259 -15.17 -24.75 17.02
CA ASP A 259 -15.62 -24.21 18.32
C ASP A 259 -14.74 -23.05 18.83
N PRO A 260 -13.40 -23.09 18.74
CA PRO A 260 -12.54 -21.97 19.12
C PRO A 260 -12.80 -20.69 18.29
N LEU A 261 -13.11 -20.82 17.00
CA LEU A 261 -13.40 -19.68 16.13
C LEU A 261 -14.75 -19.03 16.45
N VAL A 262 -15.73 -19.79 16.94
CA VAL A 262 -17.04 -19.23 17.34
C VAL A 262 -16.86 -18.26 18.52
N GLU A 263 -16.09 -18.62 19.53
CA GLU A 263 -15.84 -17.76 20.69
C GLU A 263 -15.02 -16.51 20.29
N LEU A 264 -14.03 -16.70 19.44
CA LEU A 264 -13.22 -15.61 18.90
C LEU A 264 -14.06 -14.61 18.11
N ASN A 265 -14.98 -15.10 17.27
CA ASN A 265 -15.88 -14.25 16.49
C ASN A 265 -16.82 -13.44 17.40
N LYS A 266 -17.34 -14.00 18.48
CA LYS A 266 -18.12 -13.24 19.47
C LYS A 266 -17.32 -12.10 20.09
N LYS A 267 -16.03 -12.30 20.38
CA LYS A 267 -15.15 -11.24 20.90
C LYS A 267 -14.92 -10.14 19.84
N LYS A 268 -14.70 -10.54 18.58
CA LYS A 268 -14.59 -9.59 17.44
C LYS A 268 -15.87 -8.77 17.29
N ASP A 269 -17.04 -9.41 17.32
CA ASP A 269 -18.33 -8.73 17.21
C ASP A 269 -18.55 -7.74 18.36
N SER A 270 -18.21 -8.13 19.58
CA SER A 270 -18.30 -7.24 20.76
C SER A 270 -17.37 -6.03 20.62
N LEU A 271 -16.15 -6.24 20.14
CA LEU A 271 -15.21 -5.14 19.88
C LEU A 271 -15.71 -4.22 18.78
N THR A 272 -16.28 -4.77 17.71
CA THR A 272 -16.89 -3.99 16.62
C THR A 272 -18.02 -3.11 17.12
N GLN A 273 -18.93 -3.64 17.96
CA GLN A 273 -20.03 -2.85 18.54
C GLN A 273 -19.52 -1.71 19.43
N GLU A 274 -18.48 -1.98 20.24
CA GLU A 274 -17.86 -0.93 21.07
C GLU A 274 -17.20 0.15 20.21
N PHE A 275 -16.49 -0.26 19.17
CA PHE A 275 -15.87 0.63 18.21
C PHE A 275 -16.92 1.52 17.50
N GLU A 276 -18.01 0.93 17.02
CA GLU A 276 -19.11 1.68 16.40
C GLU A 276 -19.71 2.73 17.33
N LYS A 277 -19.91 2.37 18.61
CA LYS A 277 -20.40 3.31 19.63
C LYS A 277 -19.42 4.47 19.81
N LYS A 278 -18.13 4.17 19.94
CA LYS A 278 -17.09 5.20 20.08
C LYS A 278 -16.97 6.08 18.86
N ALA A 279 -17.09 5.52 17.65
CA ALA A 279 -17.10 6.28 16.41
C ALA A 279 -18.31 7.25 16.33
N GLN A 280 -19.50 6.82 16.79
CA GLN A 280 -20.68 7.70 16.85
C GLN A 280 -20.50 8.84 17.86
N GLU A 281 -19.92 8.55 19.04
CA GLU A 281 -19.61 9.59 20.03
C GLU A 281 -18.63 10.62 19.46
N LEU A 282 -17.65 10.17 18.70
CA LEU A 282 -16.64 11.01 18.06
C LEU A 282 -17.24 11.86 16.93
N GLU A 283 -18.07 11.27 16.06
CA GLU A 283 -18.82 12.01 15.02
C GLU A 283 -19.65 13.13 15.63
N SER A 284 -20.31 12.88 16.75
CA SER A 284 -21.10 13.90 17.45
C SER A 284 -20.21 15.05 17.94
N ARG A 285 -19.03 14.76 18.47
CA ARG A 285 -18.04 15.79 18.88
C ARG A 285 -17.53 16.59 17.68
N PHE A 286 -17.18 15.91 16.58
CA PHE A 286 -16.72 16.57 15.35
C PHE A 286 -17.79 17.50 14.77
N LEU A 287 -19.04 17.10 14.81
CA LEU A 287 -20.16 17.92 14.35
C LEU A 287 -20.36 19.17 15.23
N ILE A 288 -20.31 19.03 16.55
CA ILE A 288 -20.45 20.15 17.50
C ILE A 288 -19.31 21.17 17.32
N ARG A 289 -18.09 20.67 17.10
CA ARG A 289 -16.88 21.49 16.98
C ARG A 289 -16.48 21.79 15.53
N ALA A 290 -17.41 21.64 14.57
CA ALA A 290 -17.09 21.80 13.15
C ALA A 290 -16.48 23.18 12.84
N GLY A 291 -17.01 24.27 13.42
CA GLY A 291 -16.47 25.61 13.25
C GLY A 291 -15.04 25.78 13.77
N GLU A 292 -14.73 25.19 14.95
CA GLU A 292 -13.38 25.22 15.50
C GLU A 292 -12.38 24.48 14.56
N TYR A 293 -12.77 23.36 14.00
CA TYR A 293 -11.94 22.62 13.02
C TYR A 293 -11.77 23.39 11.70
N MET A 294 -12.83 24.04 11.21
CA MET A 294 -12.76 24.90 10.03
C MET A 294 -11.77 26.06 10.24
N LEU A 295 -11.84 26.74 11.39
CA LEU A 295 -10.92 27.83 11.75
C LEU A 295 -9.47 27.30 11.88
N ALA A 296 -9.27 26.20 12.59
CA ALA A 296 -7.94 25.61 12.76
C ALA A 296 -7.32 25.20 11.41
N SER A 297 -8.15 24.77 10.43
CA SER A 297 -7.67 24.41 9.10
C SER A 297 -7.07 25.59 8.30
N LEU A 298 -7.39 26.82 8.65
CA LEU A 298 -6.80 28.01 8.03
C LEU A 298 -5.30 28.18 8.38
N LYS A 299 -4.85 27.52 9.44
CA LYS A 299 -3.45 27.51 9.91
C LYS A 299 -2.84 26.12 9.78
N ILE A 300 -3.06 25.47 8.65
CA ILE A 300 -2.63 24.09 8.43
C ILE A 300 -1.12 23.87 8.58
N GLU A 301 -0.32 24.92 8.36
CA GLU A 301 1.14 24.91 8.51
C GLU A 301 1.57 24.71 9.98
N ASP A 302 0.74 25.12 10.93
CA ASP A 302 0.98 24.96 12.36
C ASP A 302 0.52 23.58 12.88
N VAL A 303 -0.18 22.80 12.06
CA VAL A 303 -0.76 21.51 12.46
C VAL A 303 0.26 20.40 12.26
N PRO A 304 0.62 19.63 13.31
CA PRO A 304 1.55 18.53 13.19
C PRO A 304 1.09 17.48 12.16
N PRO A 305 2.02 16.81 11.47
CA PRO A 305 1.68 15.75 10.54
C PRO A 305 0.95 14.59 11.24
N PRO A 306 0.11 13.81 10.52
CA PRO A 306 -0.73 12.76 11.12
C PRO A 306 0.05 11.63 11.81
N ASP A 307 1.31 11.48 11.47
CA ASP A 307 2.24 10.48 12.02
C ASP A 307 3.06 10.99 13.22
N PHE A 308 2.84 12.23 13.63
CA PHE A 308 3.42 12.75 14.84
C PHE A 308 2.74 12.11 16.06
N ALA A 309 3.53 11.46 16.91
CA ALA A 309 3.04 10.74 18.09
C ALA A 309 2.64 11.71 19.22
N GLU A 310 1.53 12.41 19.04
CA GLU A 310 0.95 13.24 20.11
C GLU A 310 -0.09 12.43 20.89
N ILE A 311 -0.11 12.65 22.20
CA ILE A 311 -1.20 12.21 23.07
C ILE A 311 -2.32 13.24 22.92
N ILE A 312 -3.43 12.82 22.34
CA ILE A 312 -4.61 13.67 22.13
C ILE A 312 -5.59 13.37 23.24
N GLU A 313 -5.87 14.36 24.05
CA GLU A 313 -6.90 14.30 25.08
C GLU A 313 -8.29 14.57 24.49
N LYS A 314 -9.32 14.26 25.27
CA LYS A 314 -10.72 14.31 24.79
C LYS A 314 -11.14 15.69 24.31
N ASP A 315 -10.61 16.75 24.93
CA ASP A 315 -10.99 18.15 24.65
C ASP A 315 -10.05 18.86 23.68
N ASP A 316 -8.99 18.20 23.24
CA ASP A 316 -8.07 18.73 22.23
C ASP A 316 -8.70 18.74 20.83
N LEU A 317 -8.24 19.67 19.98
CA LEU A 317 -8.49 19.60 18.55
C LEU A 317 -7.54 18.56 17.93
N ASN A 318 -8.14 17.51 17.37
CA ASN A 318 -7.38 16.44 16.76
C ASN A 318 -6.70 16.92 15.46
N PRO A 319 -5.34 16.85 15.34
CA PRO A 319 -4.60 17.32 14.15
C PRO A 319 -5.03 16.62 12.85
N ALA A 320 -5.30 15.32 12.91
CA ALA A 320 -5.76 14.57 11.74
C ALA A 320 -7.16 15.04 11.28
N GLN A 321 -8.02 15.40 12.21
CA GLN A 321 -9.33 15.96 11.91
C GLN A 321 -9.26 17.38 11.33
N ILE A 322 -8.31 18.21 11.79
CA ILE A 322 -8.03 19.53 11.20
C ILE A 322 -7.61 19.35 9.73
N ARG A 323 -6.70 18.39 9.44
CA ARG A 323 -6.24 18.09 8.08
C ARG A 323 -7.37 17.58 7.18
N ARG A 324 -8.29 16.76 7.70
CA ARG A 324 -9.47 16.31 6.95
C ARG A 324 -10.37 17.47 6.54
N TRP A 325 -10.57 18.45 7.43
CA TRP A 325 -11.30 19.67 7.10
C TRP A 325 -10.58 20.50 6.06
N TYR A 326 -9.27 20.69 6.19
CA TYR A 326 -8.46 21.40 5.20
C TYR A 326 -8.58 20.76 3.80
N GLU A 327 -8.34 19.45 3.68
CA GLU A 327 -8.45 18.74 2.41
C GLU A 327 -9.87 18.82 1.83
N TYR A 328 -10.88 18.69 2.66
CA TYR A 328 -12.26 18.78 2.25
C TYR A 328 -12.61 20.17 1.70
N LEU A 329 -12.20 21.23 2.38
CA LEU A 329 -12.45 22.62 1.95
C LEU A 329 -11.67 22.93 0.66
N VAL A 330 -10.41 22.54 0.53
CA VAL A 330 -9.62 22.74 -0.70
C VAL A 330 -10.24 21.98 -1.89
N GLN A 331 -10.73 20.78 -1.70
CA GLN A 331 -11.40 20.03 -2.78
C GLN A 331 -12.72 20.68 -3.20
N ASN A 332 -13.47 21.23 -2.27
CA ASN A 332 -14.76 21.87 -2.56
C ASN A 332 -14.58 23.30 -3.15
N ASP A 333 -13.52 24.02 -2.79
CA ASP A 333 -13.13 25.26 -3.48
C ASP A 333 -12.86 24.99 -4.97
N ARG A 334 -12.06 23.96 -5.28
CA ARG A 334 -11.79 23.54 -6.67
C ARG A 334 -13.06 23.16 -7.46
N LYS A 335 -14.10 22.68 -6.77
CA LYS A 335 -15.39 22.29 -7.38
C LYS A 335 -16.43 23.39 -7.37
N MET A 336 -16.13 24.54 -6.77
CA MET A 336 -17.08 25.64 -6.58
C MET A 336 -18.36 25.15 -5.87
N ASP A 337 -18.20 24.47 -4.72
CA ASP A 337 -19.31 23.89 -3.95
C ASP A 337 -20.20 24.99 -3.36
N PRO A 338 -21.50 25.01 -3.66
CA PRO A 338 -22.42 26.04 -3.18
C PRO A 338 -22.48 26.23 -1.65
N VAL A 339 -22.20 25.17 -0.88
CA VAL A 339 -22.16 25.23 0.58
C VAL A 339 -21.00 26.05 1.08
N PHE A 340 -19.83 25.93 0.43
CA PHE A 340 -18.60 26.57 0.89
C PHE A 340 -18.17 27.79 0.08
N GLU A 341 -18.91 28.16 -0.97
CA GLU A 341 -18.66 29.39 -1.72
C GLU A 341 -18.63 30.63 -0.79
N PRO A 342 -19.59 30.82 0.16
CA PRO A 342 -19.52 31.94 1.10
C PRO A 342 -18.28 31.90 2.02
N TRP A 343 -17.92 30.73 2.52
CA TRP A 343 -16.70 30.53 3.34
C TRP A 343 -15.45 30.97 2.57
N MET A 344 -15.27 30.47 1.35
CA MET A 344 -14.11 30.75 0.50
C MET A 344 -14.01 32.22 0.08
N ALA A 345 -15.14 32.91 -0.05
CA ALA A 345 -15.17 34.34 -0.33
C ALA A 345 -14.80 35.17 0.92
N LEU A 346 -15.35 34.81 2.08
CA LEU A 346 -15.21 35.58 3.31
C LEU A 346 -13.85 35.39 3.99
N VAL A 347 -13.23 34.21 3.87
CA VAL A 347 -11.89 33.93 4.44
C VAL A 347 -10.77 34.82 3.87
N LYS A 348 -10.99 35.42 2.71
CA LYS A 348 -10.04 36.30 2.04
C LYS A 348 -10.09 37.76 2.52
N LEU A 349 -11.08 38.08 3.35
CA LEU A 349 -11.26 39.44 3.87
C LEU A 349 -10.23 39.78 4.96
N ASN A 350 -9.88 41.06 5.00
CA ASN A 350 -9.06 41.59 6.09
C ASN A 350 -9.91 41.75 7.36
N GLU A 351 -9.36 41.41 8.52
CA GLU A 351 -10.05 41.55 9.81
C GLU A 351 -10.55 42.98 10.08
N GLU A 352 -9.80 44.03 9.67
CA GLU A 352 -10.15 45.43 9.89
C GLU A 352 -11.40 45.88 9.10
N THR A 353 -11.65 45.29 7.93
CA THR A 353 -12.74 45.65 7.01
C THR A 353 -13.84 44.63 6.96
N PHE A 354 -13.70 43.52 7.70
CA PHE A 354 -14.56 42.35 7.63
C PHE A 354 -16.04 42.69 7.79
N ALA A 355 -16.39 43.45 8.82
CA ALA A 355 -17.78 43.80 9.13
C ALA A 355 -18.45 44.62 8.03
N ASP A 356 -17.70 45.47 7.33
CA ASP A 356 -18.20 46.36 6.25
C ASP A 356 -18.28 45.64 4.91
N GLU A 357 -17.43 44.68 4.67
CA GLU A 357 -17.28 44.00 3.36
C GLU A 357 -18.07 42.67 3.29
N ALA A 358 -18.21 41.93 4.39
CA ALA A 358 -18.88 40.65 4.41
C ALA A 358 -20.34 40.72 3.90
N PRO A 359 -21.18 41.68 4.28
CA PRO A 359 -22.55 41.80 3.74
C PRO A 359 -22.57 42.02 2.23
N LYS A 360 -21.62 42.83 1.71
CA LYS A 360 -21.54 43.14 0.27
C LYS A 360 -21.17 41.94 -0.56
N ILE A 361 -20.26 41.09 -0.02
CA ILE A 361 -19.85 39.84 -0.65
C ILE A 361 -21.03 38.87 -0.68
N LEU A 362 -21.74 38.70 0.44
CA LEU A 362 -22.92 37.82 0.53
C LEU A 362 -24.03 38.22 -0.45
N ASP A 363 -24.19 39.52 -0.73
CA ASP A 363 -25.16 40.01 -1.72
C ASP A 363 -24.78 39.69 -3.16
N GLY A 364 -23.51 39.45 -3.43
CA GLY A 364 -22.97 39.10 -4.76
C GLY A 364 -22.99 37.59 -5.09
N LEU A 365 -23.27 36.73 -4.10
CA LEU A 365 -23.25 35.27 -4.28
C LEU A 365 -24.60 34.74 -4.71
N SER A 366 -24.76 34.44 -6.00
CA SER A 366 -26.03 33.97 -6.60
C SER A 366 -26.21 32.47 -6.63
N ASP A 367 -25.11 31.71 -6.60
CA ASP A 367 -25.09 30.25 -6.74
C ASP A 367 -24.87 29.52 -5.41
N ALA A 368 -24.67 30.27 -4.34
CA ALA A 368 -24.44 29.72 -3.01
C ALA A 368 -25.71 29.08 -2.42
N ASN A 369 -25.53 28.16 -1.48
CA ASN A 369 -26.59 27.48 -0.77
C ASN A 369 -27.45 28.50 0.01
N ASP A 370 -28.77 28.56 -0.27
CA ASP A 370 -29.68 29.55 0.31
C ASP A 370 -29.76 29.49 1.84
N LEU A 371 -29.67 28.31 2.43
CA LEU A 371 -29.69 28.14 3.90
C LEU A 371 -28.40 28.69 4.54
N VAL A 372 -27.28 28.58 3.89
CA VAL A 372 -26.01 29.17 4.36
C VAL A 372 -26.10 30.69 4.28
N ILE A 373 -26.51 31.25 3.15
CA ILE A 373 -26.65 32.70 2.97
C ILE A 373 -27.65 33.28 3.99
N SER A 374 -28.82 32.62 4.16
CA SER A 374 -29.84 33.07 5.12
C SER A 374 -29.29 33.10 6.54
N LYS A 375 -28.59 32.03 6.95
CA LYS A 375 -27.98 31.92 8.28
C LYS A 375 -26.92 33.00 8.55
N LEU A 376 -26.06 33.25 7.56
CA LEU A 376 -25.00 34.28 7.66
C LEU A 376 -25.56 35.69 7.73
N ARG A 377 -26.75 35.96 7.15
CA ARG A 377 -27.42 37.26 7.23
C ARG A 377 -28.17 37.49 8.54
N GLU A 378 -28.45 36.45 9.32
CA GLU A 378 -29.15 36.56 10.63
C GLU A 378 -28.24 37.13 11.73
N VAL A 379 -26.90 37.05 11.56
CA VAL A 379 -25.93 37.38 12.59
C VAL A 379 -25.03 38.53 12.12
N PRO A 380 -24.70 39.50 12.98
CA PRO A 380 -23.65 40.49 12.66
C PRO A 380 -22.32 39.81 12.54
N LEU A 381 -21.75 39.75 11.32
CA LEU A 381 -20.46 39.13 11.07
C LEU A 381 -19.35 40.15 11.33
N MET A 382 -18.62 39.97 12.40
CA MET A 382 -17.44 40.80 12.77
C MET A 382 -16.13 40.18 12.39
N SER A 383 -16.10 38.85 12.22
CA SER A 383 -14.90 38.06 11.93
C SER A 383 -15.23 36.75 11.23
N ILE A 384 -14.19 36.05 10.72
CA ILE A 384 -14.34 34.69 10.15
C ILE A 384 -14.79 33.68 11.24
N SER A 385 -14.57 33.98 12.53
CA SER A 385 -15.06 33.14 13.64
C SER A 385 -16.59 33.12 13.69
N ASP A 386 -17.26 34.24 13.48
CA ASP A 386 -18.74 34.32 13.48
C ASP A 386 -19.31 33.48 12.31
N VAL A 387 -18.58 33.48 11.17
CA VAL A 387 -18.97 32.66 10.03
C VAL A 387 -18.81 31.15 10.37
N ALA A 388 -17.73 30.77 11.02
CA ALA A 388 -17.49 29.37 11.44
C ALA A 388 -18.57 28.87 12.42
N ASP A 389 -18.98 29.74 13.36
CA ASP A 389 -20.02 29.43 14.31
C ASP A 389 -21.39 29.22 13.60
N CYS A 390 -21.73 30.09 12.61
CA CYS A 390 -22.90 29.90 11.77
C CYS A 390 -22.88 28.57 11.02
N TYR A 391 -21.75 28.17 10.45
CA TYR A 391 -21.62 26.86 9.82
C TYR A 391 -21.79 25.72 10.82
N ALA A 392 -21.18 25.79 12.01
CA ALA A 392 -21.33 24.77 13.04
C ALA A 392 -22.82 24.59 13.46
N GLU A 393 -23.52 25.69 13.72
CA GLU A 393 -24.97 25.65 14.07
C GLU A 393 -25.80 25.08 12.93
N LEU A 394 -25.54 25.49 11.69
CA LEU A 394 -26.27 25.04 10.52
C LEU A 394 -26.06 23.54 10.27
N LEU A 395 -24.83 23.05 10.31
CA LEU A 395 -24.51 21.63 10.15
C LEU A 395 -25.18 20.78 11.25
N GLN A 396 -25.19 21.25 12.50
CA GLN A 396 -25.88 20.56 13.59
C GLN A 396 -27.40 20.51 13.38
N SER A 397 -28.00 21.55 12.77
CA SER A 397 -29.45 21.62 12.52
C SER A 397 -29.92 20.61 11.47
N VAL A 398 -29.08 20.27 10.51
CA VAL A 398 -29.42 19.38 9.37
C VAL A 398 -29.38 17.90 9.73
N GLY A 399 -28.72 17.53 10.82
CA GLY A 399 -28.36 16.15 11.15
C GLY A 399 -29.49 15.12 11.32
N LYS A 400 -30.80 15.48 11.31
CA LYS A 400 -31.85 14.51 11.61
C LYS A 400 -33.20 14.67 10.87
N THR A 401 -33.45 15.71 10.09
CA THR A 401 -34.80 15.91 9.55
C THR A 401 -34.81 16.51 8.14
N ASP A 402 -35.69 15.95 7.32
CA ASP A 402 -36.25 16.46 6.06
C ASP A 402 -35.21 16.90 4.99
N GLN A 403 -34.86 15.96 4.11
CA GLN A 403 -33.98 16.16 2.95
C GLN A 403 -34.76 16.63 1.69
N ASN A 404 -35.85 17.35 1.83
CA ASN A 404 -36.76 17.66 0.72
C ASN A 404 -36.31 18.84 -0.17
N SER A 405 -35.29 19.62 0.24
CA SER A 405 -34.71 20.67 -0.60
C SER A 405 -33.28 20.30 -1.07
N ILE A 406 -32.85 20.90 -2.18
CA ILE A 406 -31.48 20.74 -2.70
C ILE A 406 -30.47 21.22 -1.67
N ASP A 407 -30.71 22.36 -1.04
CA ASP A 407 -29.85 22.99 -0.04
C ASP A 407 -29.64 22.08 1.18
N LYS A 408 -30.70 21.49 1.70
CA LYS A 408 -30.61 20.53 2.80
C LYS A 408 -29.83 19.27 2.42
N LYS A 409 -30.00 18.78 1.18
CA LYS A 409 -29.21 17.63 0.68
C LYS A 409 -27.73 17.95 0.58
N GLN A 410 -27.37 19.14 0.12
CA GLN A 410 -25.98 19.59 0.05
C GLN A 410 -25.37 19.64 1.45
N LEU A 411 -26.02 20.25 2.43
CA LEU A 411 -25.60 20.29 3.82
C LEU A 411 -25.51 18.89 4.46
N ALA A 412 -26.50 18.03 4.22
CA ALA A 412 -26.49 16.65 4.70
C ALA A 412 -25.32 15.85 4.13
N ASN A 413 -24.90 16.15 2.90
CA ASN A 413 -23.71 15.54 2.29
C ASN A 413 -22.42 15.94 3.01
N VAL A 414 -22.31 17.17 3.51
CA VAL A 414 -21.19 17.60 4.35
C VAL A 414 -21.13 16.78 5.64
N VAL A 415 -22.27 16.48 6.26
CA VAL A 415 -22.34 15.76 7.55
C VAL A 415 -22.12 14.26 7.37
N SER A 416 -22.71 13.64 6.33
CA SER A 416 -22.78 12.18 6.22
C SER A 416 -22.41 11.58 4.86
N GLY A 417 -22.06 12.42 3.87
CA GLY A 417 -21.71 12.00 2.52
C GLY A 417 -20.37 11.26 2.44
N LYS A 418 -20.10 10.72 1.27
CA LYS A 418 -18.80 10.09 0.97
C LYS A 418 -17.71 11.17 1.03
N GLY A 419 -16.68 10.95 1.86
CA GLY A 419 -15.59 11.92 2.06
C GLY A 419 -15.90 13.01 3.10
N SER A 420 -17.07 12.97 3.77
CA SER A 420 -17.41 13.89 4.86
C SER A 420 -16.29 13.98 5.90
N PRO A 421 -15.85 15.19 6.29
CA PRO A 421 -14.86 15.34 7.36
C PRO A 421 -15.43 14.99 8.75
N ILE A 422 -16.74 14.96 8.90
CA ILE A 422 -17.42 14.63 10.17
C ILE A 422 -17.52 13.12 10.36
N ARG A 423 -17.75 12.37 9.29
CA ARG A 423 -17.97 10.93 9.35
C ARG A 423 -16.69 10.19 9.71
N VAL A 424 -16.75 9.30 10.71
CA VAL A 424 -15.68 8.38 11.08
C VAL A 424 -15.89 7.07 10.32
N PRO A 425 -14.94 6.62 9.50
CA PRO A 425 -14.99 5.32 8.86
C PRO A 425 -15.07 4.19 9.90
N ARG A 426 -15.80 3.09 9.56
CA ARG A 426 -16.14 2.03 10.54
C ARG A 426 -15.70 0.64 10.10
N LYS A 427 -14.78 0.56 9.14
CA LYS A 427 -14.34 -0.74 8.63
C LYS A 427 -13.38 -1.44 9.59
N TYR A 428 -12.35 -0.73 10.04
CA TYR A 428 -11.28 -1.26 10.89
C TYR A 428 -10.84 -0.24 11.95
N ILE A 429 -10.49 -0.72 13.15
CA ILE A 429 -9.99 0.12 14.24
C ILE A 429 -8.66 0.78 13.86
N HIS A 430 -7.71 0.00 13.31
CA HIS A 430 -6.41 0.50 12.87
C HIS A 430 -6.49 1.54 11.76
N ASP A 431 -7.57 1.50 11.00
CA ASP A 431 -7.82 2.43 9.90
C ASP A 431 -8.02 3.88 10.37
N VAL A 432 -8.54 4.06 11.57
CA VAL A 432 -8.98 5.37 12.08
C VAL A 432 -8.52 5.67 13.50
N GLU A 433 -7.63 4.87 14.08
CA GLU A 433 -7.19 5.02 15.47
C GLU A 433 -6.59 6.39 15.78
N TRP A 434 -6.00 7.05 14.80
CA TRP A 434 -5.48 8.41 14.90
C TRP A 434 -6.53 9.52 15.03
N LEU A 435 -7.81 9.22 14.76
CA LEU A 435 -8.92 10.15 14.99
C LEU A 435 -9.40 10.15 16.45
N PHE A 436 -9.05 9.11 17.23
CA PHE A 436 -9.52 8.94 18.58
C PHE A 436 -8.57 9.59 19.60
N ASP A 437 -9.17 10.14 20.66
CA ASP A 437 -8.43 10.49 21.87
C ASP A 437 -7.85 9.25 22.57
N GLU A 438 -6.81 9.45 23.38
CA GLU A 438 -6.06 8.36 24.02
C GLU A 438 -6.98 7.49 24.92
N GLY A 439 -7.92 8.12 25.63
CA GLY A 439 -8.87 7.41 26.49
C GLY A 439 -9.82 6.47 25.74
N SER A 440 -10.11 6.77 24.47
CA SER A 440 -10.94 5.93 23.59
C SER A 440 -10.11 4.92 22.82
N LYS A 441 -8.92 5.30 22.31
CA LYS A 441 -8.05 4.49 21.46
C LYS A 441 -7.42 3.32 22.23
N THR A 442 -6.80 3.59 23.36
CA THR A 442 -6.02 2.59 24.10
C THR A 442 -6.84 1.36 24.53
N PRO A 443 -8.07 1.47 25.08
CA PRO A 443 -8.89 0.29 25.41
C PRO A 443 -9.26 -0.55 24.17
N LEU A 444 -9.57 0.08 23.05
CA LEU A 444 -9.91 -0.61 21.80
C LEU A 444 -8.69 -1.40 21.25
N LYS A 445 -7.53 -0.76 21.20
CA LYS A 445 -6.28 -1.41 20.76
C LYS A 445 -5.89 -2.58 21.67
N LYS A 446 -6.03 -2.43 22.98
CA LYS A 446 -5.73 -3.51 23.91
C LYS A 446 -6.61 -4.75 23.67
N LYS A 447 -7.93 -4.55 23.48
CA LYS A 447 -8.85 -5.66 23.18
C LYS A 447 -8.54 -6.32 21.84
N LEU A 448 -8.19 -5.53 20.83
CA LEU A 448 -7.78 -6.06 19.53
C LEU A 448 -6.52 -6.91 19.65
N ALA A 449 -5.49 -6.41 20.33
CA ALA A 449 -4.25 -7.14 20.57
C ALA A 449 -4.47 -8.42 21.40
N ASP A 450 -5.43 -8.44 22.32
CA ASP A 450 -5.80 -9.65 23.07
C ASP A 450 -6.43 -10.70 22.14
N ILE A 451 -7.30 -10.28 21.22
CA ILE A 451 -7.90 -11.16 20.19
C ILE A 451 -6.83 -11.72 19.27
N GLU A 452 -5.92 -10.89 18.79
CA GLU A 452 -4.81 -11.32 17.91
C GLU A 452 -3.90 -12.34 18.61
N ARG A 453 -3.59 -12.14 19.89
CA ARG A 453 -2.82 -13.13 20.68
C ARG A 453 -3.56 -14.48 20.83
N GLU A 454 -4.88 -14.47 20.91
CA GLU A 454 -5.66 -15.72 20.92
C GLU A 454 -5.59 -16.42 19.54
N ILE A 455 -5.72 -15.68 18.44
CA ILE A 455 -5.54 -16.22 17.07
C ILE A 455 -4.16 -16.87 16.93
N ILE A 456 -3.12 -16.18 17.38
CA ILE A 456 -1.75 -16.69 17.34
C ILE A 456 -1.62 -18.02 18.11
N LYS A 457 -2.25 -18.14 19.28
CA LYS A 457 -2.22 -19.35 20.10
C LYS A 457 -2.94 -20.53 19.45
N LEU A 458 -3.98 -20.29 18.68
CA LEU A 458 -4.71 -21.34 17.93
C LEU A 458 -3.87 -21.90 16.77
N GLY A 459 -2.93 -21.14 16.23
CA GLY A 459 -1.99 -21.60 15.23
C GLY A 459 -2.67 -22.22 14.01
N LYS A 460 -2.40 -23.50 13.72
CA LYS A 460 -2.95 -24.21 12.54
C LYS A 460 -4.47 -24.45 12.61
N GLU A 461 -5.07 -24.42 13.80
CA GLU A 461 -6.53 -24.58 13.96
C GLU A 461 -7.30 -23.33 13.48
N ALA A 462 -6.62 -22.20 13.39
CA ALA A 462 -7.16 -20.94 12.91
C ALA A 462 -6.16 -20.29 11.93
N PRO A 463 -6.05 -20.75 10.67
CA PRO A 463 -5.10 -20.22 9.72
C PRO A 463 -5.46 -18.77 9.36
N HIS A 464 -4.59 -17.83 9.74
CA HIS A 464 -4.70 -16.42 9.47
C HIS A 464 -3.47 -15.92 8.73
N SER A 465 -3.65 -15.04 7.77
CA SER A 465 -2.54 -14.32 7.14
C SER A 465 -2.52 -12.87 7.57
N LEU A 466 -1.32 -12.34 7.75
CA LEU A 466 -1.12 -10.92 7.94
C LEU A 466 -1.13 -10.27 6.54
N ILE A 467 -2.17 -9.51 6.26
CA ILE A 467 -2.35 -8.82 4.98
C ILE A 467 -2.19 -7.32 5.14
N LEU A 468 -1.98 -6.62 4.05
CA LEU A 468 -1.99 -5.16 4.00
C LEU A 468 -3.32 -4.71 3.38
N VAL A 469 -4.06 -3.84 4.04
CA VAL A 469 -5.35 -3.34 3.57
C VAL A 469 -5.36 -1.81 3.52
N ASP A 470 -6.08 -1.26 2.56
CA ASP A 470 -6.19 0.19 2.40
C ASP A 470 -6.95 0.84 3.55
N ARG A 471 -6.45 1.96 4.02
CA ARG A 471 -7.17 2.84 4.96
C ARG A 471 -8.35 3.49 4.25
N SER A 472 -9.46 3.65 4.99
CA SER A 472 -10.65 4.35 4.48
C SER A 472 -10.40 5.84 4.25
N VAL A 473 -9.43 6.41 4.96
CA VAL A 473 -8.93 7.78 4.77
C VAL A 473 -7.45 7.70 4.41
N PRO A 474 -7.11 7.84 3.13
CA PRO A 474 -5.72 7.81 2.72
C PRO A 474 -4.94 9.02 3.27
N LEU A 475 -3.65 8.84 3.47
CA LEU A 475 -2.75 9.85 4.05
C LEU A 475 -1.75 10.33 3.01
N ASN A 476 -1.64 11.63 2.84
CA ASN A 476 -0.51 12.24 2.16
C ASN A 476 0.60 12.52 3.17
N VAL A 477 1.82 12.61 2.71
CA VAL A 477 3.00 12.74 3.56
C VAL A 477 3.86 13.93 3.14
N ASN A 478 4.80 14.29 4.00
CA ASN A 478 5.84 15.27 3.67
C ASN A 478 7.15 14.54 3.36
N VAL A 479 8.01 15.18 2.59
CA VAL A 479 9.40 14.73 2.41
C VAL A 479 10.11 14.79 3.78
N PHE A 480 10.82 13.73 4.14
CA PHE A 480 11.70 13.75 5.31
C PHE A 480 13.06 14.31 4.89
N ASN A 481 13.41 15.51 5.35
CA ASN A 481 14.67 16.13 5.00
C ASN A 481 15.86 15.24 5.39
N ARG A 482 16.64 14.80 4.40
CA ARG A 482 17.74 13.83 4.56
C ARG A 482 17.30 12.48 5.14
N GLY A 483 16.04 12.07 4.91
CA GLY A 483 15.49 10.82 5.40
C GLY A 483 15.13 10.80 6.90
N ASP A 484 15.22 11.93 7.58
CA ASP A 484 14.89 12.07 9.00
C ASP A 484 13.40 12.40 9.17
N TYR A 485 12.63 11.42 9.68
CA TYR A 485 11.18 11.55 9.86
C TYR A 485 10.79 12.63 10.89
N SER A 486 11.72 13.07 11.77
CA SER A 486 11.50 14.17 12.68
C SER A 486 11.67 15.56 12.02
N ASN A 487 12.25 15.60 10.81
CA ASN A 487 12.49 16.83 10.06
C ASN A 487 11.65 16.84 8.78
N GLN A 488 10.43 17.32 8.88
CA GLN A 488 9.45 17.35 7.81
C GLN A 488 9.71 18.50 6.82
N GLY A 489 9.65 18.20 5.52
CA GLY A 489 9.81 19.13 4.42
C GLY A 489 8.50 19.41 3.68
N GLU A 490 8.60 19.55 2.35
CA GLU A 490 7.44 19.85 1.50
C GLU A 490 6.43 18.68 1.44
N HIS A 491 5.17 19.04 1.21
CA HIS A 491 4.08 18.08 1.04
C HIS A 491 4.16 17.34 -0.30
N VAL A 492 3.87 16.04 -0.30
CA VAL A 492 3.87 15.19 -1.49
C VAL A 492 2.56 14.40 -1.57
N GLU A 493 1.91 14.45 -2.73
CA GLU A 493 0.74 13.62 -3.02
C GLU A 493 1.16 12.17 -3.29
N ARG A 494 0.27 11.23 -2.96
CA ARG A 494 0.49 9.81 -3.25
C ARG A 494 0.62 9.57 -4.74
N GLY A 495 1.51 8.68 -5.10
CA GLY A 495 1.77 8.33 -6.48
C GLY A 495 2.80 7.22 -6.61
N TYR A 496 3.31 7.06 -7.80
CA TYR A 496 4.41 6.14 -8.08
C TYR A 496 5.50 6.87 -8.89
N LEU A 497 6.51 6.14 -9.34
CA LEU A 497 7.69 6.72 -9.99
C LEU A 497 7.32 7.49 -11.25
N SER A 498 7.64 8.79 -11.28
CA SER A 498 7.34 9.73 -12.37
C SER A 498 7.96 9.33 -13.71
N MET A 499 9.03 8.53 -13.69
CA MET A 499 9.70 8.00 -14.87
C MET A 499 8.79 7.09 -15.73
N PHE A 500 7.74 6.49 -15.16
CA PHE A 500 6.77 5.65 -15.88
C PHE A 500 5.54 6.43 -16.38
N GLY A 501 5.51 7.75 -16.22
CA GLY A 501 4.42 8.63 -16.62
C GLY A 501 3.51 8.99 -15.44
N GLN A 502 2.61 9.96 -15.66
CA GLN A 502 1.58 10.29 -14.67
C GLN A 502 0.44 9.28 -14.83
N GLY A 503 0.17 8.51 -13.73
CA GLY A 503 -0.94 7.58 -13.63
C GLY A 503 -2.28 8.28 -13.43
#